data_5affb9fff91d688d8c0640961a2daad5
#
_entry.id   5affb9fff91d688d8c0640961a2daad5
#
_cell.length_a   1.000
_cell.length_b   1.000
_cell.length_c   1.000
_cell.angle_alpha   90.00
_cell.angle_beta   90.00
_cell.angle_gamma   90.00
#
_symmetry.space_group_name_H-M   'P 1'
#
loop_
_entity.id
_entity.type
_entity.pdbx_description
1 polymer ?
#
loop_
_entity_poly.entity_id
_entity_poly.type
_entity_poly.pdbx_seq_one_letter_code
_entity_poly.pdbx_strand_id
1 'polypeptide(L)'
;MSETLIDALRHQSCYPHAVTTIEVIESDLAWILLTGQFAYKIKKPVDLYFLDASSLESRHELCHSEFTLNQRSFSELYIDVVGIYQTEAGIQVGQGEGQPIEYAVKMHQFDPNNTLDEIHNAEGLNHERLEKLCQAVFDLHAKAPVSGIEMPFGEPNSLYVPAQLNFDQVRPRLTEAKDLAQLLQLEAWAHEYLKRLWPRFAERKDLGMIRECHGDLHLGNLVETQSHEIRLFDCIEYRAEFRWIDVISEIAFLTVDLEARDDFASAWHLLNRYLELSGDYHALWVYQGYQAYRAMVRAKECLLELNAPVLPTETDTSPVARYRRYAVMAEHATTIRPRVLLITLGLDVDIRQSLTHQLIDDFGMIRLRSDLERQRLYGGQENTAPKTYRHLVELAELSLRAGFPVVVSGGFENPDDRERFRRLAESHGLLFGILTDEESATQANLDFEELASTHVLRLDEPERMVREVRDLGQSFGMHLGVHR
;
A
#
# COMPACT_ATOMS: atom_id res chain seq x y z
N MET A 1 30.06 -4.67 -23.15
CA MET A 1 29.49 -5.95 -23.60
C MET A 1 27.95 -5.93 -23.69
N SER A 2 27.28 -5.23 -22.83
CA SER A 2 25.81 -5.24 -22.73
C SER A 2 25.08 -4.57 -23.89
N GLU A 3 25.45 -3.37 -24.32
CA GLU A 3 24.76 -2.66 -25.43
C GLU A 3 24.84 -3.42 -26.76
N THR A 4 26.04 -3.96 -27.09
CA THR A 4 26.22 -4.78 -28.28
C THR A 4 25.40 -6.08 -28.26
N LEU A 5 25.14 -6.67 -27.09
CA LEU A 5 24.28 -7.84 -26.94
C LEU A 5 22.80 -7.44 -27.16
N ILE A 6 22.34 -6.36 -26.57
CA ILE A 6 20.97 -5.87 -26.73
C ILE A 6 20.70 -5.49 -28.19
N ASP A 7 21.67 -4.84 -28.87
CA ASP A 7 21.56 -4.53 -30.30
C ASP A 7 21.43 -5.80 -31.15
N ALA A 8 22.21 -6.85 -30.87
CA ALA A 8 22.08 -8.13 -31.55
C ALA A 8 20.70 -8.78 -31.33
N LEU A 9 20.17 -8.68 -30.07
CA LEU A 9 18.86 -9.25 -29.72
C LEU A 9 17.67 -8.49 -30.33
N ARG A 10 17.88 -7.38 -31.02
CA ARG A 10 16.84 -6.71 -31.84
C ARG A 10 16.55 -7.46 -33.17
N HIS A 11 17.31 -8.52 -33.49
CA HIS A 11 17.06 -9.33 -34.66
C HIS A 11 16.08 -10.48 -34.35
N GLN A 12 15.04 -10.61 -35.17
CA GLN A 12 14.00 -11.66 -35.04
C GLN A 12 14.56 -13.08 -35.03
N SER A 13 15.66 -13.31 -35.76
CA SER A 13 16.32 -14.62 -35.84
C SER A 13 16.95 -15.11 -34.54
N CYS A 14 17.04 -14.25 -33.52
CA CYS A 14 17.56 -14.64 -32.21
C CYS A 14 16.57 -15.48 -31.38
N TYR A 15 15.30 -15.50 -31.75
CA TYR A 15 14.24 -16.08 -30.93
C TYR A 15 13.71 -17.39 -31.49
N PRO A 16 13.34 -18.38 -30.61
CA PRO A 16 12.84 -19.69 -31.06
C PRO A 16 11.38 -19.68 -31.51
N HIS A 17 10.74 -18.51 -31.54
CA HIS A 17 9.35 -18.31 -31.96
C HIS A 17 9.24 -17.18 -32.98
N ALA A 18 8.08 -17.08 -33.62
CA ALA A 18 7.82 -16.01 -34.58
C ALA A 18 7.78 -14.64 -33.88
N VAL A 19 8.58 -13.70 -34.36
CA VAL A 19 8.65 -12.33 -33.85
C VAL A 19 8.43 -11.38 -35.02
N THR A 20 7.53 -10.42 -34.86
CA THR A 20 7.26 -9.40 -35.90
C THR A 20 7.97 -8.07 -35.57
N THR A 21 7.94 -7.66 -34.33
CA THR A 21 8.57 -6.43 -33.84
C THR A 21 9.25 -6.72 -32.52
N ILE A 22 10.31 -5.99 -32.21
CA ILE A 22 10.99 -6.06 -30.92
C ILE A 22 11.08 -4.63 -30.39
N GLU A 23 10.44 -4.41 -29.24
CA GLU A 23 10.56 -3.19 -28.46
C GLU A 23 11.48 -3.45 -27.28
N VAL A 24 12.32 -2.48 -26.95
CA VAL A 24 13.25 -2.58 -25.81
C VAL A 24 12.91 -1.49 -24.82
N ILE A 25 12.50 -1.90 -23.64
CA ILE A 25 12.31 -1.04 -22.48
C ILE A 25 13.58 -1.15 -21.64
N GLU A 26 14.14 -0.03 -21.28
CA GLU A 26 15.35 0.06 -20.45
C GLU A 26 15.04 0.67 -19.11
N SER A 27 15.42 -0.02 -18.03
CA SER A 27 15.42 0.50 -16.65
C SER A 27 16.86 0.58 -16.13
N ASP A 28 17.03 1.09 -14.91
CA ASP A 28 18.35 1.17 -14.26
C ASP A 28 18.99 -0.22 -14.04
N LEU A 29 18.17 -1.25 -13.82
CA LEU A 29 18.61 -2.59 -13.43
C LEU A 29 18.45 -3.65 -14.51
N ALA A 30 17.67 -3.39 -15.56
CA ALA A 30 17.38 -4.41 -16.58
C ALA A 30 17.03 -3.81 -17.94
N TRP A 31 17.14 -4.65 -18.98
CA TRP A 31 16.49 -4.47 -20.27
C TRP A 31 15.34 -5.47 -20.40
N ILE A 32 14.21 -5.02 -20.92
CA ILE A 32 13.04 -5.87 -21.21
C ILE A 32 12.80 -5.83 -22.72
N LEU A 33 12.92 -6.97 -23.37
CA LEU A 33 12.67 -7.13 -24.80
C LEU A 33 11.27 -7.68 -25.01
N LEU A 34 10.39 -6.88 -25.58
CA LEU A 34 9.01 -7.25 -25.90
C LEU A 34 8.97 -7.79 -27.33
N THR A 35 8.55 -9.06 -27.50
CA THR A 35 8.59 -9.79 -28.79
C THR A 35 7.21 -10.13 -29.35
N GLY A 36 6.16 -9.54 -28.75
CA GLY A 36 4.75 -9.75 -29.10
C GLY A 36 4.09 -10.84 -28.26
N GLN A 37 4.61 -12.07 -28.26
CA GLN A 37 4.09 -13.18 -27.47
C GLN A 37 4.78 -13.26 -26.09
N PHE A 38 6.08 -12.99 -26.04
CA PHE A 38 6.90 -13.13 -24.85
C PHE A 38 7.68 -11.84 -24.57
N ALA A 39 7.97 -11.62 -23.30
CA ALA A 39 8.93 -10.65 -22.81
C ALA A 39 10.16 -11.36 -22.24
N TYR A 40 11.34 -10.78 -22.45
CA TYR A 40 12.61 -11.29 -21.94
C TYR A 40 13.28 -10.19 -21.12
N LYS A 41 13.35 -10.37 -19.79
CA LYS A 41 14.00 -9.43 -18.87
C LYS A 41 15.43 -9.88 -18.61
N ILE A 42 16.38 -9.05 -19.00
CA ILE A 42 17.83 -9.28 -18.89
C ILE A 42 18.39 -8.32 -17.86
N LYS A 43 19.05 -8.84 -16.82
CA LYS A 43 19.67 -8.02 -15.78
C LYS A 43 20.88 -7.27 -16.33
N LYS A 44 21.03 -6.00 -15.94
CA LYS A 44 22.21 -5.19 -16.26
C LYS A 44 23.41 -5.61 -15.39
N PRO A 45 24.63 -5.59 -15.95
CA PRO A 45 25.86 -5.88 -15.18
C PRO A 45 26.25 -4.65 -14.36
N VAL A 46 25.56 -4.43 -13.26
CA VAL A 46 25.77 -3.30 -12.34
C VAL A 46 26.29 -3.79 -10.99
N ASP A 47 27.10 -2.97 -10.35
CA ASP A 47 27.51 -3.13 -8.97
C ASP A 47 27.07 -1.88 -8.19
N LEU A 48 25.99 -2.03 -7.43
CA LEU A 48 25.38 -0.98 -6.65
C LEU A 48 25.47 -1.35 -5.16
N TYR A 49 25.47 -0.37 -4.30
CA TYR A 49 25.50 -0.57 -2.85
C TYR A 49 24.52 -1.65 -2.33
N PHE A 50 23.38 -1.80 -2.98
CA PHE A 50 22.33 -2.74 -2.59
C PHE A 50 22.20 -3.97 -3.52
N LEU A 51 22.90 -4.02 -4.64
CA LEU A 51 22.80 -5.06 -5.66
C LEU A 51 24.15 -5.26 -6.36
N ASP A 52 24.71 -6.47 -6.28
CA ASP A 52 25.82 -6.92 -7.12
C ASP A 52 25.30 -7.86 -8.22
N ALA A 53 25.19 -7.33 -9.42
CA ALA A 53 24.86 -8.06 -10.66
C ALA A 53 26.04 -8.06 -11.63
N SER A 54 27.29 -7.80 -11.17
CA SER A 54 28.46 -7.63 -12.01
C SER A 54 28.88 -8.93 -12.72
N SER A 55 28.76 -10.08 -12.04
CA SER A 55 29.13 -11.37 -12.61
C SER A 55 27.92 -12.04 -13.34
N LEU A 56 28.22 -12.92 -14.33
CA LEU A 56 27.21 -13.70 -15.02
C LEU A 56 26.49 -14.67 -14.06
N GLU A 57 27.20 -15.25 -13.11
CA GLU A 57 26.65 -16.16 -12.10
C GLU A 57 25.67 -15.43 -11.20
N SER A 58 26.01 -14.25 -10.71
CA SER A 58 25.11 -13.41 -9.90
C SER A 58 23.83 -13.06 -10.67
N ARG A 59 23.93 -12.67 -11.96
CA ARG A 59 22.74 -12.39 -12.78
C ARG A 59 21.86 -13.62 -13.01
N HIS A 60 22.48 -14.81 -13.15
CA HIS A 60 21.75 -16.07 -13.23
C HIS A 60 20.96 -16.36 -11.94
N GLU A 61 21.59 -16.21 -10.78
CA GLU A 61 20.93 -16.36 -9.48
C GLU A 61 19.79 -15.35 -9.30
N LEU A 62 19.99 -14.11 -9.70
CA LEU A 62 18.95 -13.07 -9.66
C LEU A 62 17.77 -13.40 -10.56
N CYS A 63 18.01 -13.91 -11.79
CA CYS A 63 16.93 -14.36 -12.67
C CYS A 63 16.12 -15.51 -12.06
N HIS A 64 16.78 -16.49 -11.44
CA HIS A 64 16.09 -17.59 -10.76
C HIS A 64 15.34 -17.13 -9.51
N SER A 65 15.90 -16.20 -8.75
CA SER A 65 15.24 -15.61 -7.59
C SER A 65 13.97 -14.85 -8.01
N GLU A 66 14.07 -14.00 -9.03
CA GLU A 66 12.93 -13.27 -9.59
C GLU A 66 11.83 -14.24 -10.07
N PHE A 67 12.21 -15.24 -10.85
CA PHE A 67 11.28 -16.26 -11.33
C PHE A 67 10.55 -16.96 -10.15
N THR A 68 11.30 -17.44 -9.17
CA THR A 68 10.75 -18.20 -8.03
C THR A 68 9.83 -17.36 -7.16
N LEU A 69 10.23 -16.12 -6.85
CA LEU A 69 9.46 -15.23 -6.00
C LEU A 69 8.15 -14.82 -6.66
N ASN A 70 8.18 -14.49 -7.93
CA ASN A 70 6.99 -13.99 -8.64
C ASN A 70 6.02 -15.11 -9.03
N GLN A 71 6.46 -16.35 -9.09
CA GLN A 71 5.55 -17.50 -9.24
C GLN A 71 4.52 -17.62 -8.10
N ARG A 72 4.77 -17.02 -6.94
CA ARG A 72 3.82 -17.01 -5.80
C ARG A 72 2.58 -16.16 -6.06
N SER A 73 2.72 -15.10 -6.85
CA SER A 73 1.66 -14.12 -7.11
C SER A 73 1.13 -14.15 -8.53
N PHE A 74 1.95 -14.56 -9.49
CA PHE A 74 1.57 -14.60 -10.91
C PHE A 74 2.29 -15.73 -11.67
N SER A 75 1.97 -16.98 -11.32
CA SER A 75 2.58 -18.17 -11.94
C SER A 75 2.39 -18.24 -13.46
N GLU A 76 1.26 -17.73 -13.97
CA GLU A 76 0.96 -17.75 -15.39
C GLU A 76 1.79 -16.76 -16.20
N LEU A 77 2.35 -15.72 -15.59
CA LEU A 77 3.19 -14.74 -16.27
C LEU A 77 4.60 -15.27 -16.48
N TYR A 78 5.21 -15.84 -15.43
CA TYR A 78 6.62 -16.22 -15.41
C TYR A 78 6.79 -17.67 -15.94
N ILE A 79 7.48 -17.81 -17.07
CA ILE A 79 7.58 -19.10 -17.80
C ILE A 79 8.83 -19.88 -17.43
N ASP A 80 10.02 -19.23 -17.52
CA ASP A 80 11.31 -19.88 -17.32
C ASP A 80 12.46 -18.87 -17.18
N VAL A 81 13.61 -19.35 -16.74
CA VAL A 81 14.90 -18.66 -16.89
C VAL A 81 15.66 -19.28 -18.05
N VAL A 82 15.91 -18.51 -19.09
CA VAL A 82 16.51 -18.99 -20.32
C VAL A 82 17.93 -18.45 -20.54
N GLY A 83 18.84 -19.30 -21.02
CA GLY A 83 20.19 -18.88 -21.44
C GLY A 83 20.15 -18.16 -22.78
N ILE A 84 21.08 -17.23 -22.97
CA ILE A 84 21.38 -16.57 -24.23
C ILE A 84 22.76 -17.08 -24.71
N TYR A 85 22.87 -17.55 -25.92
CA TYR A 85 24.05 -18.26 -26.42
C TYR A 85 24.66 -17.55 -27.63
N GLN A 86 25.98 -17.60 -27.74
CA GLN A 86 26.69 -17.30 -28.97
C GLN A 86 26.85 -18.60 -29.76
N THR A 87 26.22 -18.68 -30.91
CA THR A 87 26.29 -19.85 -31.81
C THR A 87 26.97 -19.46 -33.15
N GLU A 88 27.20 -20.44 -34.03
CA GLU A 88 27.67 -20.15 -35.39
C GLU A 88 26.68 -19.34 -36.23
N ALA A 89 25.40 -19.48 -35.92
CA ALA A 89 24.31 -18.70 -36.55
C ALA A 89 24.10 -17.29 -35.94
N GLY A 90 24.88 -16.92 -34.93
CA GLY A 90 24.75 -15.66 -34.19
C GLY A 90 24.19 -15.86 -32.76
N ILE A 91 23.61 -14.82 -32.21
CA ILE A 91 23.00 -14.85 -30.88
C ILE A 91 21.67 -15.61 -30.92
N GLN A 92 21.47 -16.53 -29.97
CA GLN A 92 20.24 -17.34 -29.86
C GLN A 92 19.73 -17.34 -28.42
N VAL A 93 18.41 -17.12 -28.21
CA VAL A 93 17.74 -17.13 -26.92
C VAL A 93 17.12 -18.53 -26.69
N GLY A 94 17.48 -19.16 -25.56
CA GLY A 94 16.93 -20.46 -25.14
C GLY A 94 17.40 -21.66 -25.95
N GLN A 95 18.26 -21.49 -26.96
CA GLN A 95 18.80 -22.54 -27.79
C GLN A 95 20.29 -22.34 -28.04
N GLY A 96 21.10 -23.30 -27.66
CA GLY A 96 22.55 -23.28 -27.88
C GLY A 96 23.24 -24.41 -27.14
N GLU A 97 24.45 -24.74 -27.56
CA GLU A 97 25.32 -25.68 -26.86
C GLU A 97 26.41 -24.92 -26.09
N GLY A 98 26.81 -25.45 -24.95
CA GLY A 98 27.85 -24.86 -24.10
C GLY A 98 27.32 -23.90 -23.04
N GLN A 99 28.18 -22.99 -22.62
CA GLN A 99 27.85 -22.01 -21.56
C GLN A 99 27.11 -20.82 -22.16
N PRO A 100 25.98 -20.38 -21.56
CA PRO A 100 25.35 -19.14 -21.94
C PRO A 100 26.26 -17.92 -21.73
N ILE A 101 26.13 -16.94 -22.58
CA ILE A 101 26.81 -15.64 -22.44
C ILE A 101 26.02 -14.67 -21.58
N GLU A 102 24.70 -14.92 -21.40
CA GLU A 102 23.80 -14.15 -20.54
C GLU A 102 22.52 -14.96 -20.22
N TYR A 103 21.71 -14.47 -19.28
CA TYR A 103 20.43 -15.06 -18.88
C TYR A 103 19.30 -14.05 -18.95
N ALA A 104 18.09 -14.55 -19.21
CA ALA A 104 16.87 -13.76 -19.19
C ALA A 104 15.75 -14.49 -18.46
N VAL A 105 14.92 -13.75 -17.74
CA VAL A 105 13.62 -14.21 -17.28
C VAL A 105 12.66 -14.11 -18.45
N LYS A 106 12.11 -15.25 -18.89
CA LYS A 106 11.11 -15.34 -19.95
C LYS A 106 9.73 -15.28 -19.36
N MET A 107 8.91 -14.36 -19.85
CA MET A 107 7.55 -14.11 -19.38
C MET A 107 6.57 -14.10 -20.57
N HIS A 108 5.30 -14.29 -20.33
CA HIS A 108 4.26 -13.88 -21.26
C HIS A 108 4.23 -12.36 -21.34
N GLN A 109 4.13 -11.82 -22.56
CA GLN A 109 3.95 -10.38 -22.72
C GLN A 109 2.48 -10.02 -22.43
N PHE A 110 2.26 -9.01 -21.64
CA PHE A 110 0.95 -8.39 -21.43
C PHE A 110 0.94 -6.96 -22.01
N ASP A 111 -0.24 -6.39 -22.19
CA ASP A 111 -0.38 -5.00 -22.63
C ASP A 111 -0.01 -4.07 -21.44
N PRO A 112 0.98 -3.19 -21.57
CA PRO A 112 1.34 -2.23 -20.53
C PRO A 112 0.18 -1.35 -20.07
N ASN A 113 -0.80 -1.07 -20.95
CA ASN A 113 -1.99 -0.29 -20.58
C ASN A 113 -2.89 -0.99 -19.55
N ASN A 114 -2.66 -2.27 -19.26
CA ASN A 114 -3.38 -3.03 -18.24
C ASN A 114 -2.70 -2.97 -16.86
N THR A 115 -1.59 -2.25 -16.71
CA THR A 115 -1.05 -1.98 -15.37
C THR A 115 -1.97 -1.01 -14.62
N LEU A 116 -2.04 -1.15 -13.29
CA LEU A 116 -3.00 -0.34 -12.52
C LEU A 116 -2.64 1.14 -12.48
N ASP A 117 -1.38 1.50 -12.67
CA ASP A 117 -0.97 2.90 -12.81
C ASP A 117 -1.48 3.53 -14.12
N GLU A 118 -1.42 2.81 -15.25
CA GLU A 118 -1.96 3.28 -16.53
C GLU A 118 -3.49 3.35 -16.48
N ILE A 119 -4.16 2.34 -15.90
CA ILE A 119 -5.60 2.35 -15.69
C ILE A 119 -6.00 3.53 -14.80
N HIS A 120 -5.28 3.75 -13.70
CA HIS A 120 -5.56 4.87 -12.79
C HIS A 120 -5.39 6.23 -13.50
N ASN A 121 -4.32 6.39 -14.30
CA ASN A 121 -4.08 7.62 -15.06
C ASN A 121 -5.17 7.89 -16.11
N ALA A 122 -5.74 6.83 -16.71
CA ALA A 122 -6.75 6.95 -17.74
C ALA A 122 -8.16 7.21 -17.19
N GLU A 123 -8.57 6.51 -16.13
CA GLU A 123 -9.96 6.51 -15.66
C GLU A 123 -10.14 6.41 -14.14
N GLY A 124 -9.05 6.33 -13.37
CA GLY A 124 -9.09 6.08 -11.93
C GLY A 124 -9.36 4.60 -11.59
N LEU A 125 -9.32 4.28 -10.29
CA LEU A 125 -9.68 2.95 -9.81
C LEU A 125 -11.12 2.95 -9.30
N ASN A 126 -11.97 2.14 -9.92
CA ASN A 126 -13.32 1.93 -9.41
C ASN A 126 -13.31 1.00 -8.18
N HIS A 127 -14.45 0.96 -7.48
CA HIS A 127 -14.59 0.16 -6.26
C HIS A 127 -14.29 -1.33 -6.47
N GLU A 128 -14.70 -1.92 -7.59
CA GLU A 128 -14.46 -3.34 -7.88
C GLU A 128 -12.97 -3.65 -8.02
N ARG A 129 -12.21 -2.78 -8.72
CA ARG A 129 -10.75 -2.93 -8.85
C ARG A 129 -10.05 -2.77 -7.51
N LEU A 130 -10.48 -1.81 -6.67
CA LEU A 130 -9.94 -1.65 -5.31
C LEU A 130 -10.18 -2.88 -4.44
N GLU A 131 -11.37 -3.47 -4.49
CA GLU A 131 -11.68 -4.71 -3.77
C GLU A 131 -10.78 -5.87 -4.23
N LYS A 132 -10.62 -6.05 -5.54
CA LYS A 132 -9.74 -7.08 -6.12
C LYS A 132 -8.28 -6.84 -5.78
N LEU A 133 -7.82 -5.60 -5.82
CA LEU A 133 -6.47 -5.21 -5.39
C LEU A 133 -6.24 -5.59 -3.92
N CYS A 134 -7.13 -5.17 -3.02
CA CYS A 134 -7.03 -5.49 -1.61
C CYS A 134 -6.99 -7.01 -1.36
N GLN A 135 -7.84 -7.76 -2.06
CA GLN A 135 -7.88 -9.21 -1.94
C GLN A 135 -6.58 -9.86 -2.44
N ALA A 136 -6.05 -9.43 -3.59
CA ALA A 136 -4.81 -9.96 -4.14
C ALA A 136 -3.60 -9.73 -3.22
N VAL A 137 -3.49 -8.54 -2.62
CA VAL A 137 -2.43 -8.21 -1.66
C VAL A 137 -2.61 -9.00 -0.37
N PHE A 138 -3.84 -9.09 0.16
CA PHE A 138 -4.13 -9.89 1.34
C PHE A 138 -3.79 -11.37 1.13
N ASP A 139 -4.14 -11.94 -0.01
CA ASP A 139 -3.85 -13.34 -0.36
C ASP A 139 -2.35 -13.61 -0.45
N LEU A 140 -1.58 -12.68 -1.03
CA LEU A 140 -0.11 -12.76 -1.03
C LEU A 140 0.41 -12.80 0.41
N HIS A 141 0.00 -11.84 1.23
CA HIS A 141 0.46 -11.74 2.63
C HIS A 141 0.04 -12.95 3.47
N ALA A 142 -1.20 -13.43 3.31
CA ALA A 142 -1.72 -14.57 4.07
C ALA A 142 -0.94 -15.87 3.79
N LYS A 143 -0.46 -16.05 2.55
CA LYS A 143 0.31 -17.22 2.11
C LYS A 143 1.82 -17.06 2.26
N ALA A 144 2.31 -15.81 2.47
CA ALA A 144 3.73 -15.52 2.56
C ALA A 144 4.39 -16.19 3.77
N PRO A 145 5.62 -16.68 3.64
CA PRO A 145 6.41 -17.17 4.77
C PRO A 145 6.54 -16.12 5.87
N VAL A 146 6.42 -16.55 7.12
CA VAL A 146 6.55 -15.68 8.30
C VAL A 146 7.98 -15.69 8.79
N SER A 147 8.52 -14.51 9.15
CA SER A 147 9.84 -14.39 9.78
C SER A 147 9.82 -15.06 11.16
N GLY A 148 10.63 -16.10 11.33
CA GLY A 148 10.84 -16.72 12.64
C GLY A 148 11.61 -15.79 13.59
N ILE A 149 11.56 -16.10 14.89
CA ILE A 149 12.27 -15.33 15.94
C ILE A 149 13.77 -15.29 15.67
N GLU A 150 14.35 -16.38 15.15
CA GLU A 150 15.78 -16.51 14.84
C GLU A 150 16.23 -15.73 13.59
N MET A 151 15.29 -15.28 12.76
CA MET A 151 15.61 -14.51 11.56
C MET A 151 15.91 -13.04 11.91
N PRO A 152 16.87 -12.40 11.24
CA PRO A 152 17.27 -11.02 11.57
C PRO A 152 16.24 -9.96 11.10
N PHE A 153 15.17 -10.38 10.39
CA PHE A 153 14.20 -9.48 9.80
C PHE A 153 13.14 -9.02 10.82
N GLY A 154 12.64 -7.79 10.60
CA GLY A 154 11.56 -7.21 11.39
C GLY A 154 11.97 -6.71 12.78
N GLU A 155 13.24 -6.73 13.10
CA GLU A 155 13.72 -6.00 14.25
C GLU A 155 13.53 -4.48 14.04
N PRO A 156 13.22 -3.69 15.09
CA PRO A 156 13.01 -2.24 14.90
C PRO A 156 14.17 -1.52 14.22
N ASN A 157 15.40 -2.01 14.37
CA ASN A 157 16.57 -1.50 13.65
C ASN A 157 16.50 -1.72 12.14
N SER A 158 15.77 -2.73 11.67
CA SER A 158 15.57 -2.97 10.24
C SER A 158 14.69 -1.90 9.56
N LEU A 159 13.99 -1.08 10.34
CA LEU A 159 13.33 0.13 9.85
C LEU A 159 14.16 1.40 10.15
N TYR A 160 14.74 1.50 11.36
CA TYR A 160 15.49 2.70 11.76
C TYR A 160 16.69 2.98 10.85
N VAL A 161 17.51 1.97 10.56
CA VAL A 161 18.73 2.15 9.76
C VAL A 161 18.42 2.57 8.31
N PRO A 162 17.50 1.91 7.57
CA PRO A 162 17.11 2.38 6.23
C PRO A 162 16.45 3.75 6.23
N ALA A 163 15.65 4.09 7.25
CA ALA A 163 15.05 5.43 7.37
C ALA A 163 16.13 6.50 7.52
N GLN A 164 17.14 6.28 8.39
CA GLN A 164 18.27 7.20 8.53
C GLN A 164 19.05 7.36 7.24
N LEU A 165 19.34 6.24 6.55
CA LEU A 165 20.03 6.28 5.26
C LEU A 165 19.29 7.11 4.21
N ASN A 166 17.95 7.09 4.19
CA ASN A 166 17.17 7.95 3.29
C ASN A 166 17.43 9.43 3.57
N PHE A 167 17.43 9.86 4.84
CA PHE A 167 17.73 11.25 5.21
C PHE A 167 19.17 11.64 4.84
N ASP A 168 20.14 10.77 5.10
CA ASP A 168 21.55 11.02 4.82
C ASP A 168 21.83 11.13 3.31
N GLN A 169 21.12 10.36 2.47
CA GLN A 169 21.24 10.40 1.03
C GLN A 169 20.53 11.59 0.38
N VAL A 170 19.41 12.04 0.96
CA VAL A 170 18.62 13.19 0.48
C VAL A 170 19.32 14.51 0.82
N ARG A 171 19.82 14.65 2.06
CA ARG A 171 20.36 15.92 2.60
C ARG A 171 21.38 16.61 1.68
N PRO A 172 22.42 15.93 1.14
CA PRO A 172 23.42 16.61 0.29
C PRO A 172 22.89 17.03 -1.09
N ARG A 173 21.68 16.61 -1.46
CA ARG A 173 21.05 16.93 -2.76
C ARG A 173 20.09 18.10 -2.67
N LEU A 174 19.78 18.58 -1.47
CA LEU A 174 18.90 19.72 -1.27
C LEU A 174 19.70 21.03 -1.25
N THR A 175 19.30 21.98 -2.07
CA THR A 175 19.91 23.31 -2.19
C THR A 175 19.09 24.41 -1.54
N GLU A 176 17.77 24.23 -1.45
CA GLU A 176 16.83 25.20 -0.89
C GLU A 176 16.74 25.08 0.63
N ALA A 177 16.86 26.19 1.33
CA ALA A 177 16.80 26.20 2.80
C ALA A 177 15.47 25.67 3.37
N LYS A 178 14.35 25.92 2.66
CA LYS A 178 13.02 25.41 3.07
C LYS A 178 12.95 23.89 3.01
N ASP A 179 13.47 23.27 1.95
CA ASP A 179 13.45 21.81 1.77
C ASP A 179 14.35 21.13 2.82
N LEU A 180 15.50 21.73 3.12
CA LEU A 180 16.38 21.26 4.18
C LEU A 180 15.73 21.37 5.57
N ALA A 181 15.02 22.48 5.85
CA ALA A 181 14.31 22.66 7.12
C ALA A 181 13.20 21.59 7.29
N GLN A 182 12.42 21.32 6.23
CA GLN A 182 11.40 20.27 6.22
C GLN A 182 12.02 18.89 6.46
N LEU A 183 13.13 18.57 5.77
CA LEU A 183 13.84 17.29 5.95
C LEU A 183 14.29 17.09 7.40
N LEU A 184 14.87 18.13 8.04
CA LEU A 184 15.31 18.06 9.43
C LEU A 184 14.15 17.87 10.42
N GLN A 185 12.98 18.46 10.16
CA GLN A 185 11.77 18.26 10.97
C GLN A 185 11.24 16.83 10.84
N LEU A 186 11.20 16.29 9.60
CA LEU A 186 10.79 14.91 9.33
C LEU A 186 11.73 13.90 10.01
N GLU A 187 13.06 14.13 9.93
CA GLU A 187 14.06 13.28 10.58
C GLU A 187 13.89 13.28 12.10
N ALA A 188 13.73 14.46 12.70
CA ALA A 188 13.50 14.59 14.14
C ALA A 188 12.22 13.87 14.57
N TRP A 189 11.13 14.05 13.83
CA TRP A 189 9.87 13.35 14.08
C TRP A 189 10.04 11.82 13.96
N ALA A 190 10.69 11.34 12.89
CA ALA A 190 10.90 9.90 12.66
C ALA A 190 11.67 9.26 13.81
N HIS A 191 12.72 9.91 14.32
CA HIS A 191 13.47 9.42 15.46
C HIS A 191 12.63 9.31 16.73
N GLU A 192 11.88 10.35 17.07
CA GLU A 192 11.02 10.35 18.25
C GLU A 192 9.86 9.35 18.11
N TYR A 193 9.27 9.24 16.91
CA TYR A 193 8.20 8.30 16.62
C TYR A 193 8.68 6.85 16.79
N LEU A 194 9.78 6.49 16.15
CA LEU A 194 10.38 5.15 16.23
C LEU A 194 10.79 4.80 17.65
N LYS A 195 11.43 5.73 18.38
CA LYS A 195 11.83 5.53 19.78
C LYS A 195 10.60 5.27 20.69
N ARG A 196 9.56 6.06 20.53
CA ARG A 196 8.31 5.94 21.32
C ARG A 196 7.60 4.62 21.04
N LEU A 197 7.54 4.19 19.78
CA LEU A 197 6.80 3.00 19.33
C LEU A 197 7.67 1.76 19.14
N TRP A 198 8.95 1.83 19.56
CA TRP A 198 9.87 0.69 19.47
C TRP A 198 9.28 -0.64 19.95
N PRO A 199 8.58 -0.70 21.12
CA PRO A 199 7.94 -1.93 21.55
C PRO A 199 6.83 -2.42 20.60
N ARG A 200 6.12 -1.50 19.93
CA ARG A 200 5.06 -1.86 18.98
C ARG A 200 5.63 -2.47 17.70
N PHE A 201 6.75 -1.93 17.21
CA PHE A 201 7.46 -2.52 16.08
C PHE A 201 8.00 -3.93 16.42
N ALA A 202 8.53 -4.12 17.62
CA ALA A 202 8.98 -5.44 18.07
C ALA A 202 7.81 -6.44 18.19
N GLU A 203 6.69 -6.02 18.79
CA GLU A 203 5.45 -6.82 18.92
C GLU A 203 4.94 -7.32 17.56
N ARG A 204 5.11 -6.56 16.46
CA ARG A 204 4.71 -6.95 15.10
C ARG A 204 5.38 -8.25 14.64
N LYS A 205 6.65 -8.44 15.00
CA LYS A 205 7.38 -9.68 14.71
C LYS A 205 6.81 -10.86 15.48
N ASP A 206 6.54 -10.69 16.78
CA ASP A 206 5.95 -11.72 17.64
C ASP A 206 4.55 -12.14 17.17
N LEU A 207 3.79 -11.20 16.61
CA LEU A 207 2.48 -11.44 16.00
C LEU A 207 2.54 -12.10 14.60
N GLY A 208 3.74 -12.36 14.06
CA GLY A 208 3.93 -12.97 12.74
C GLY A 208 3.57 -12.04 11.57
N MET A 209 3.67 -10.74 11.78
CA MET A 209 3.36 -9.72 10.76
C MET A 209 4.55 -9.37 9.87
N ILE A 210 5.76 -9.84 10.23
CA ILE A 210 6.93 -9.75 9.36
C ILE A 210 6.92 -10.96 8.43
N ARG A 211 6.74 -10.72 7.14
CA ARG A 211 6.57 -11.77 6.13
C ARG A 211 7.42 -11.51 4.91
N GLU A 212 7.62 -12.56 4.10
CA GLU A 212 8.28 -12.43 2.80
C GLU A 212 7.29 -11.85 1.78
N CYS A 213 7.17 -10.52 1.81
CA CYS A 213 6.27 -9.71 1.01
C CYS A 213 6.78 -9.51 -0.44
N HIS A 214 6.19 -8.58 -1.17
CA HIS A 214 6.63 -8.15 -2.50
C HIS A 214 7.87 -7.23 -2.42
N GLY A 215 7.85 -6.27 -1.52
CA GLY A 215 8.95 -5.33 -1.25
C GLY A 215 8.86 -4.00 -2.00
N ASP A 216 8.32 -4.00 -3.23
CA ASP A 216 8.16 -2.82 -4.09
C ASP A 216 6.72 -2.74 -4.64
N LEU A 217 5.75 -2.71 -3.76
CA LEU A 217 4.34 -2.78 -4.13
C LEU A 217 3.76 -1.38 -4.39
N HIS A 218 3.69 -1.00 -5.67
CA HIS A 218 3.03 0.20 -6.17
C HIS A 218 2.15 -0.15 -7.40
N LEU A 219 1.31 0.78 -7.87
CA LEU A 219 0.34 0.50 -8.94
C LEU A 219 0.99 0.01 -10.25
N GLY A 220 2.22 0.45 -10.54
CA GLY A 220 2.96 0.01 -11.72
C GLY A 220 3.43 -1.46 -11.68
N ASN A 221 3.43 -2.10 -10.50
CA ASN A 221 3.76 -3.52 -10.32
C ASN A 221 2.52 -4.40 -10.12
N LEU A 222 1.37 -3.89 -10.55
CA LEU A 222 0.06 -4.55 -10.53
C LEU A 222 -0.55 -4.52 -11.92
N VAL A 223 -1.13 -5.63 -12.35
CA VAL A 223 -1.74 -5.75 -13.68
C VAL A 223 -3.14 -6.37 -13.60
N GLU A 224 -4.10 -5.79 -14.32
CA GLU A 224 -5.41 -6.40 -14.54
C GLU A 224 -5.31 -7.39 -15.70
N THR A 225 -5.61 -8.65 -15.42
CA THR A 225 -5.60 -9.73 -16.43
C THR A 225 -6.84 -9.68 -17.33
N GLN A 226 -6.83 -10.45 -18.42
CA GLN A 226 -8.01 -10.60 -19.30
C GLN A 226 -9.25 -11.16 -18.58
N SER A 227 -9.07 -11.87 -17.47
CA SER A 227 -10.14 -12.35 -16.59
C SER A 227 -10.58 -11.31 -15.54
N HIS A 228 -10.09 -10.08 -15.64
CA HIS A 228 -10.32 -8.99 -14.68
C HIS A 228 -9.85 -9.30 -13.25
N GLU A 229 -8.86 -10.18 -13.10
CA GLU A 229 -8.18 -10.43 -11.84
C GLU A 229 -6.96 -9.52 -11.72
N ILE A 230 -6.67 -9.04 -10.51
CA ILE A 230 -5.45 -8.27 -10.25
C ILE A 230 -4.33 -9.23 -9.85
N ARG A 231 -3.17 -9.06 -10.48
CA ARG A 231 -1.96 -9.84 -10.20
C ARG A 231 -0.78 -8.93 -9.91
N LEU A 232 0.09 -9.40 -9.03
CA LEU A 232 1.31 -8.70 -8.63
C LEU A 232 2.50 -9.31 -9.37
N PHE A 233 3.41 -8.47 -9.85
CA PHE A 233 4.64 -8.87 -10.54
C PHE A 233 5.82 -7.98 -10.16
N ASP A 234 7.03 -8.40 -10.51
CA ASP A 234 8.29 -7.67 -10.24
C ASP A 234 8.61 -7.49 -8.75
N CYS A 235 8.41 -8.57 -7.96
CA CYS A 235 8.83 -8.65 -6.57
C CYS A 235 10.35 -8.47 -6.44
N ILE A 236 10.81 -7.74 -5.44
CA ILE A 236 12.26 -7.54 -5.18
C ILE A 236 12.95 -8.89 -4.91
N GLU A 237 13.86 -9.28 -5.80
CA GLU A 237 14.63 -10.52 -5.70
C GLU A 237 16.01 -10.34 -5.08
N TYR A 238 16.64 -9.19 -5.30
CA TYR A 238 18.06 -8.96 -5.05
C TYR A 238 18.44 -8.77 -3.59
N ARG A 239 17.47 -8.46 -2.71
CA ARG A 239 17.76 -8.23 -1.29
C ARG A 239 16.62 -8.69 -0.38
N ALA A 240 16.91 -9.68 0.46
CA ALA A 240 15.91 -10.26 1.36
C ALA A 240 15.34 -9.23 2.36
N GLU A 241 16.18 -8.30 2.86
CA GLU A 241 15.78 -7.27 3.82
C GLU A 241 14.72 -6.30 3.27
N PHE A 242 14.60 -6.16 1.93
CA PHE A 242 13.62 -5.27 1.32
C PHE A 242 12.25 -5.94 1.13
N ARG A 243 12.17 -7.26 1.20
CA ARG A 243 10.92 -8.02 1.07
C ARG A 243 10.48 -8.73 2.36
N TRP A 244 11.41 -9.04 3.29
CA TRP A 244 11.07 -9.55 4.63
C TRP A 244 10.69 -8.41 5.55
N ILE A 245 9.48 -7.89 5.39
CA ILE A 245 9.00 -6.65 6.00
C ILE A 245 7.65 -6.84 6.68
N ASP A 246 7.23 -5.86 7.46
CA ASP A 246 5.88 -5.80 8.00
C ASP A 246 4.87 -5.67 6.85
N VAL A 247 3.83 -6.50 6.85
CA VAL A 247 2.77 -6.47 5.83
C VAL A 247 2.11 -5.09 5.71
N ILE A 248 1.99 -4.33 6.81
CA ILE A 248 1.43 -2.97 6.77
C ILE A 248 2.38 -1.97 6.09
N SER A 249 3.67 -2.25 5.99
CA SER A 249 4.61 -1.44 5.22
C SER A 249 4.33 -1.48 3.72
N GLU A 250 3.83 -2.60 3.18
CA GLU A 250 3.39 -2.67 1.78
C GLU A 250 2.08 -1.90 1.54
N ILE A 251 1.14 -2.03 2.46
CA ILE A 251 -0.10 -1.23 2.41
C ILE A 251 0.23 0.26 2.47
N ALA A 252 1.14 0.68 3.35
CA ALA A 252 1.60 2.06 3.43
C ALA A 252 2.26 2.52 2.11
N PHE A 253 2.92 1.64 1.38
CA PHE A 253 3.53 1.98 0.10
C PHE A 253 2.47 2.21 -0.99
N LEU A 254 1.48 1.33 -1.09
CA LEU A 254 0.35 1.52 -2.01
C LEU A 254 -0.46 2.76 -1.69
N THR A 255 -0.72 3.06 -0.41
CA THR A 255 -1.44 4.27 -0.03
C THR A 255 -0.65 5.53 -0.38
N VAL A 256 0.66 5.55 -0.19
CA VAL A 256 1.54 6.64 -0.62
C VAL A 256 1.51 6.82 -2.14
N ASP A 257 1.49 5.74 -2.92
CA ASP A 257 1.42 5.82 -4.38
C ASP A 257 0.07 6.38 -4.87
N LEU A 258 -1.05 6.00 -4.24
CA LEU A 258 -2.37 6.56 -4.49
C LEU A 258 -2.46 8.05 -4.08
N GLU A 259 -1.98 8.40 -2.89
CA GLU A 259 -1.91 9.78 -2.41
C GLU A 259 -1.06 10.66 -3.33
N ALA A 260 0.04 10.13 -3.88
CA ALA A 260 0.90 10.83 -4.85
C ALA A 260 0.17 11.17 -6.16
N ARG A 261 -0.93 10.49 -6.43
CA ARG A 261 -1.84 10.72 -7.57
C ARG A 261 -3.07 11.54 -7.19
N ASP A 262 -3.06 12.14 -5.99
CA ASP A 262 -4.18 12.89 -5.40
C ASP A 262 -5.44 12.03 -5.15
N ASP A 263 -5.32 10.70 -5.11
CA ASP A 263 -6.42 9.75 -4.87
C ASP A 263 -6.44 9.27 -3.40
N PHE A 264 -6.76 10.21 -2.51
CA PHE A 264 -6.83 9.96 -1.06
C PHE A 264 -7.99 9.02 -0.68
N ALA A 265 -9.10 9.10 -1.39
CA ALA A 265 -10.26 8.25 -1.15
C ALA A 265 -9.89 6.77 -1.34
N SER A 266 -9.26 6.43 -2.47
CA SER A 266 -8.79 5.07 -2.73
C SER A 266 -7.72 4.61 -1.73
N ALA A 267 -6.83 5.50 -1.28
CA ALA A 267 -5.82 5.19 -0.27
C ALA A 267 -6.47 4.81 1.08
N TRP A 268 -7.45 5.58 1.55
CA TRP A 268 -8.20 5.27 2.77
C TRP A 268 -9.06 4.02 2.65
N HIS A 269 -9.71 3.83 1.49
CA HIS A 269 -10.46 2.62 1.21
C HIS A 269 -9.57 1.38 1.25
N LEU A 270 -8.40 1.42 0.61
CA LEU A 270 -7.40 0.34 0.61
C LEU A 270 -6.99 -0.03 2.03
N LEU A 271 -6.61 0.97 2.86
CA LEU A 271 -6.24 0.72 4.26
C LEU A 271 -7.38 0.05 5.04
N ASN A 272 -8.59 0.62 4.99
CA ASN A 272 -9.73 0.08 5.71
C ASN A 272 -10.06 -1.35 5.26
N ARG A 273 -10.08 -1.59 3.96
CA ARG A 273 -10.40 -2.90 3.42
C ARG A 273 -9.36 -3.96 3.81
N TYR A 274 -8.09 -3.60 3.79
CA TYR A 274 -7.03 -4.50 4.25
C TYR A 274 -7.17 -4.83 5.75
N LEU A 275 -7.48 -3.84 6.60
CA LEU A 275 -7.75 -4.07 8.02
C LEU A 275 -8.96 -4.97 8.23
N GLU A 276 -10.03 -4.77 7.45
CA GLU A 276 -11.23 -5.61 7.47
C GLU A 276 -10.96 -7.05 7.03
N LEU A 277 -10.10 -7.28 6.04
CA LEU A 277 -9.71 -8.63 5.60
C LEU A 277 -8.80 -9.32 6.60
N SER A 278 -7.79 -8.63 7.09
CA SER A 278 -6.77 -9.20 7.97
C SER A 278 -7.18 -9.28 9.45
N GLY A 279 -8.01 -8.35 9.92
CA GLY A 279 -8.27 -8.13 11.35
C GLY A 279 -7.11 -7.49 12.11
N ASP A 280 -6.09 -7.07 11.41
CA ASP A 280 -4.85 -6.55 12.00
C ASP A 280 -4.95 -5.05 12.30
N TYR A 281 -5.89 -4.66 13.17
CA TYR A 281 -6.01 -3.26 13.60
C TYR A 281 -4.82 -2.80 14.46
N HIS A 282 -4.01 -3.71 15.00
CA HIS A 282 -2.77 -3.36 15.69
C HIS A 282 -1.75 -2.67 14.77
N ALA A 283 -1.83 -2.90 13.46
CA ALA A 283 -1.03 -2.22 12.45
C ALA A 283 -1.14 -0.69 12.49
N LEU A 284 -2.29 -0.15 12.94
CA LEU A 284 -2.52 1.30 13.01
C LEU A 284 -1.50 2.02 13.91
N TRP A 285 -0.95 1.35 14.93
CA TRP A 285 0.09 1.94 15.78
C TRP A 285 1.37 2.30 15.01
N VAL A 286 1.70 1.55 13.98
CA VAL A 286 2.96 1.69 13.24
C VAL A 286 2.75 2.20 11.80
N TYR A 287 1.49 2.24 11.32
CA TYR A 287 1.15 2.62 9.96
C TYR A 287 1.69 3.99 9.56
N GLN A 288 1.50 5.04 10.37
CA GLN A 288 1.99 6.38 10.07
C GLN A 288 3.52 6.43 9.91
N GLY A 289 4.26 5.65 10.72
CA GLY A 289 5.71 5.53 10.59
C GLY A 289 6.13 4.91 9.27
N TYR A 290 5.44 3.86 8.84
CA TYR A 290 5.68 3.24 7.53
C TYR A 290 5.25 4.15 6.38
N GLN A 291 4.14 4.89 6.51
CA GLN A 291 3.69 5.85 5.50
C GLN A 291 4.75 6.95 5.29
N ALA A 292 5.24 7.58 6.37
CA ALA A 292 6.31 8.57 6.29
C ALA A 292 7.61 7.97 5.72
N TYR A 293 7.98 6.76 6.14
CA TYR A 293 9.16 6.05 5.63
C TYR A 293 9.05 5.78 4.12
N ARG A 294 7.92 5.24 3.65
CA ARG A 294 7.72 4.91 2.22
C ARG A 294 7.65 6.18 1.36
N ALA A 295 7.02 7.25 1.85
CA ALA A 295 7.05 8.54 1.18
C ALA A 295 8.49 9.07 1.03
N MET A 296 9.35 8.95 2.08
CA MET A 296 10.75 9.33 2.01
C MET A 296 11.60 8.42 1.12
N VAL A 297 11.26 7.14 0.96
CA VAL A 297 11.88 6.25 -0.04
C VAL A 297 11.64 6.81 -1.45
N ARG A 298 10.38 7.11 -1.79
CA ARG A 298 10.02 7.69 -3.11
C ARG A 298 10.64 9.07 -3.31
N ALA A 299 10.64 9.92 -2.27
CA ALA A 299 11.31 11.23 -2.32
C ALA A 299 12.80 11.11 -2.67
N LYS A 300 13.50 10.18 -2.04
CA LYS A 300 14.91 9.88 -2.33
C LYS A 300 15.10 9.42 -3.77
N GLU A 301 14.30 8.48 -4.26
CA GLU A 301 14.38 7.96 -5.62
C GLU A 301 14.28 9.09 -6.65
N CYS A 302 13.35 10.01 -6.49
CA CYS A 302 13.23 11.18 -7.35
C CYS A 302 14.53 12.01 -7.43
N LEU A 303 15.26 12.15 -6.31
CA LEU A 303 16.52 12.91 -6.30
C LEU A 303 17.72 12.09 -6.79
N LEU A 304 17.69 10.77 -6.74
CA LEU A 304 18.75 9.92 -7.28
C LEU A 304 18.76 9.92 -8.80
N GLU A 305 17.62 10.11 -9.45
CA GLU A 305 17.50 10.31 -10.91
C GLU A 305 18.24 11.58 -11.40
N LEU A 306 18.59 12.52 -10.50
CA LEU A 306 19.34 13.75 -10.81
C LEU A 306 20.85 13.52 -11.09
N ASN A 307 21.35 12.32 -11.17
CA ASN A 307 22.75 12.05 -11.51
C ASN A 307 23.13 12.44 -12.96
N ALA A 308 22.15 12.90 -13.78
CA ALA A 308 22.39 13.66 -14.99
C ALA A 308 22.24 15.17 -14.69
N PRO A 309 23.09 16.07 -15.20
CA PRO A 309 22.94 17.52 -15.01
C PRO A 309 21.72 18.02 -15.77
N VAL A 310 20.56 17.92 -15.17
CA VAL A 310 19.33 18.54 -15.68
C VAL A 310 19.23 19.91 -15.03
N LEU A 311 19.33 20.96 -15.85
CA LEU A 311 18.97 22.32 -15.46
C LEU A 311 17.54 22.31 -14.91
N PRO A 312 17.25 23.00 -13.79
CA PRO A 312 15.92 23.03 -13.22
C PRO A 312 14.98 23.73 -14.22
N THR A 313 14.22 22.95 -14.93
CA THR A 313 13.03 23.45 -15.62
C THR A 313 11.90 23.43 -14.58
N GLU A 314 11.24 24.56 -14.39
CA GLU A 314 10.09 24.76 -13.49
C GLU A 314 8.82 24.03 -13.97
N THR A 315 8.95 22.77 -14.35
CA THR A 315 7.78 21.95 -14.69
C THR A 315 7.42 21.08 -13.48
N ASP A 316 6.15 20.88 -13.21
CA ASP A 316 5.61 20.02 -12.13
C ASP A 316 6.15 18.57 -12.16
N THR A 317 6.83 18.19 -13.21
CA THR A 317 7.45 16.88 -13.45
C THR A 317 8.94 16.83 -13.08
N SER A 318 9.55 17.93 -12.64
CA SER A 318 10.97 17.91 -12.26
C SER A 318 11.22 16.98 -11.08
N PRO A 319 12.40 16.33 -11.00
CA PRO A 319 12.77 15.48 -9.86
C PRO A 319 12.62 16.19 -8.50
N VAL A 320 12.92 17.48 -8.42
CA VAL A 320 12.76 18.28 -7.20
C VAL A 320 11.29 18.53 -6.88
N ALA A 321 10.43 18.78 -7.88
CA ALA A 321 9.00 18.94 -7.66
C ALA A 321 8.38 17.63 -7.16
N ARG A 322 8.77 16.48 -7.75
CA ARG A 322 8.33 15.15 -7.27
C ARG A 322 8.84 14.87 -5.86
N TYR A 323 10.10 15.18 -5.55
CA TYR A 323 10.64 15.10 -4.19
C TYR A 323 9.76 15.87 -3.20
N ARG A 324 9.44 17.16 -3.50
CA ARG A 324 8.62 18.00 -2.62
C ARG A 324 7.23 17.41 -2.38
N ARG A 325 6.62 16.83 -3.41
CA ARG A 325 5.33 16.14 -3.29
C ARG A 325 5.41 15.01 -2.26
N TYR A 326 6.37 14.11 -2.37
CA TYR A 326 6.54 13.01 -1.42
C TYR A 326 6.99 13.49 -0.02
N ALA A 327 7.79 14.54 0.08
CA ALA A 327 8.17 15.14 1.36
C ALA A 327 6.94 15.73 2.11
N VAL A 328 6.01 16.36 1.37
CA VAL A 328 4.72 16.82 1.93
C VAL A 328 3.89 15.64 2.41
N MET A 329 3.83 14.52 1.68
CA MET A 329 3.11 13.33 2.14
C MET A 329 3.74 12.75 3.42
N ALA A 330 5.07 12.69 3.50
CA ALA A 330 5.74 12.30 4.72
C ALA A 330 5.37 13.23 5.90
N GLU A 331 5.27 14.53 5.66
CA GLU A 331 4.84 15.52 6.66
C GLU A 331 3.38 15.31 7.08
N HIS A 332 2.48 15.02 6.14
CA HIS A 332 1.08 14.70 6.45
C HIS A 332 0.94 13.48 7.35
N ALA A 333 1.76 12.45 7.16
CA ALA A 333 1.79 11.28 8.05
C ALA A 333 2.18 11.66 9.51
N THR A 334 2.83 12.82 9.72
CA THR A 334 3.19 13.31 11.07
C THR A 334 2.07 14.08 11.75
N THR A 335 1.02 14.45 11.02
CA THR A 335 -0.04 15.35 11.49
C THR A 335 -0.97 14.63 12.46
N ILE A 336 -1.29 15.32 13.59
CA ILE A 336 -2.28 14.83 14.53
C ILE A 336 -3.67 15.09 13.96
N ARG A 337 -4.44 14.02 13.79
CA ARG A 337 -5.83 14.09 13.30
C ARG A 337 -6.81 14.32 14.45
N PRO A 338 -7.93 15.06 14.20
CA PRO A 338 -9.04 15.09 15.12
C PRO A 338 -9.58 13.67 15.34
N ARG A 339 -9.70 13.26 16.61
CA ARG A 339 -10.23 11.93 16.95
C ARG A 339 -11.68 12.06 17.40
N VAL A 340 -12.53 11.30 16.77
CA VAL A 340 -13.96 11.21 17.06
C VAL A 340 -14.39 9.75 17.03
N LEU A 341 -15.37 9.40 17.83
CA LEU A 341 -15.99 8.07 17.80
C LEU A 341 -17.45 8.18 17.36
N LEU A 342 -17.75 7.60 16.21
CA LEU A 342 -19.09 7.54 15.65
C LEU A 342 -19.62 6.10 15.69
N ILE A 343 -20.93 5.95 15.93
CA ILE A 343 -21.62 4.68 15.76
C ILE A 343 -22.82 4.89 14.83
N THR A 344 -23.21 3.87 14.07
CA THR A 344 -24.46 3.89 13.30
C THR A 344 -25.58 3.27 14.14
N LEU A 345 -26.83 3.71 13.94
CA LEU A 345 -27.99 3.19 14.67
C LEU A 345 -29.14 2.91 13.72
N GLY A 346 -29.62 1.68 13.68
CA GLY A 346 -30.85 1.25 13.01
C GLY A 346 -30.85 1.32 11.49
N LEU A 347 -29.82 1.89 10.86
CA LEU A 347 -29.75 2.11 9.42
C LEU A 347 -29.81 0.79 8.63
N ASP A 348 -30.51 0.82 7.51
CA ASP A 348 -30.44 -0.23 6.51
C ASP A 348 -28.99 -0.54 6.10
N VAL A 349 -28.73 -1.79 5.68
CA VAL A 349 -27.37 -2.26 5.38
C VAL A 349 -26.71 -1.45 4.27
N ASP A 350 -27.44 -1.15 3.19
CA ASP A 350 -26.87 -0.44 2.02
C ASP A 350 -26.63 1.03 2.36
N ILE A 351 -27.57 1.67 3.06
CA ILE A 351 -27.43 3.05 3.55
C ILE A 351 -26.23 3.14 4.50
N ARG A 352 -26.12 2.23 5.44
CA ARG A 352 -25.01 2.18 6.41
C ARG A 352 -23.66 1.99 5.73
N GLN A 353 -23.59 1.14 4.71
CA GLN A 353 -22.36 0.96 3.92
C GLN A 353 -22.01 2.24 3.17
N SER A 354 -22.93 2.83 2.45
CA SER A 354 -22.70 4.07 1.70
C SER A 354 -22.26 5.22 2.62
N LEU A 355 -22.94 5.40 3.75
CA LEU A 355 -22.58 6.40 4.75
C LEU A 355 -21.16 6.20 5.30
N THR A 356 -20.82 4.98 5.68
CA THR A 356 -19.50 4.70 6.25
C THR A 356 -18.39 4.76 5.20
N HIS A 357 -18.65 4.42 3.93
CA HIS A 357 -17.70 4.66 2.84
C HIS A 357 -17.44 6.16 2.66
N GLN A 358 -18.46 7.00 2.65
CA GLN A 358 -18.30 8.44 2.53
C GLN A 358 -17.47 9.03 3.69
N LEU A 359 -17.64 8.52 4.92
CA LEU A 359 -16.83 8.92 6.08
C LEU A 359 -15.36 8.49 5.94
N ILE A 360 -15.09 7.35 5.34
CA ILE A 360 -13.75 6.89 5.01
C ILE A 360 -13.12 7.83 3.98
N ASP A 361 -13.80 8.05 2.87
CA ASP A 361 -13.30 8.79 1.72
C ASP A 361 -13.02 10.27 2.05
N ASP A 362 -13.95 10.92 2.77
CA ASP A 362 -13.83 12.34 3.10
C ASP A 362 -12.91 12.62 4.30
N PHE A 363 -12.83 11.72 5.29
CA PHE A 363 -12.17 12.01 6.58
C PHE A 363 -11.11 11.00 7.02
N GLY A 364 -10.90 9.94 6.27
CA GLY A 364 -9.94 8.89 6.62
C GLY A 364 -10.29 8.18 7.94
N MET A 365 -11.59 7.98 8.19
CA MET A 365 -12.03 7.25 9.38
C MET A 365 -11.69 5.76 9.27
N ILE A 366 -11.34 5.15 10.39
CA ILE A 366 -11.24 3.69 10.48
C ILE A 366 -12.64 3.12 10.75
N ARG A 367 -13.07 2.25 9.87
CA ARG A 367 -14.36 1.57 9.98
C ARG A 367 -14.21 0.22 10.68
N LEU A 368 -15.01 0.01 11.73
CA LEU A 368 -15.14 -1.26 12.41
C LEU A 368 -16.50 -1.87 12.11
N ARG A 369 -16.54 -3.03 11.46
CA ARG A 369 -17.78 -3.68 11.01
C ARG A 369 -18.19 -4.81 11.94
N SER A 370 -19.37 -4.70 12.53
CA SER A 370 -19.91 -5.69 13.47
C SER A 370 -20.19 -7.05 12.85
N ASP A 371 -20.59 -7.10 11.58
CA ASP A 371 -20.83 -8.32 10.82
C ASP A 371 -19.53 -9.06 10.51
N LEU A 372 -18.49 -8.37 10.06
CA LEU A 372 -17.19 -8.97 9.75
C LEU A 372 -16.49 -9.47 11.01
N GLU A 373 -16.45 -8.68 12.08
CA GLU A 373 -15.82 -9.10 13.34
C GLU A 373 -16.57 -10.28 13.97
N ARG A 374 -17.90 -10.29 13.88
CA ARG A 374 -18.70 -11.45 14.32
C ARG A 374 -18.36 -12.70 13.51
N GLN A 375 -18.27 -12.57 12.18
CA GLN A 375 -17.92 -13.69 11.30
C GLN A 375 -16.51 -14.20 11.59
N ARG A 376 -15.54 -13.30 11.79
CA ARG A 376 -14.14 -13.66 12.09
C ARG A 376 -14.00 -14.39 13.41
N LEU A 377 -14.67 -13.93 14.47
CA LEU A 377 -14.50 -14.46 15.81
C LEU A 377 -15.36 -15.72 16.08
N TYR A 378 -16.55 -15.78 15.46
CA TYR A 378 -17.57 -16.76 15.85
C TYR A 378 -18.13 -17.58 14.69
N GLY A 379 -17.70 -17.35 13.45
CA GLY A 379 -18.06 -18.19 12.29
C GLY A 379 -19.56 -18.36 12.07
N GLY A 380 -20.37 -17.33 12.39
CA GLY A 380 -21.82 -17.38 12.22
C GLY A 380 -22.60 -17.99 13.39
N GLN A 381 -21.98 -18.26 14.54
CA GLN A 381 -22.68 -18.71 15.75
C GLN A 381 -23.74 -17.70 16.19
N GLU A 382 -24.90 -18.18 16.61
CA GLU A 382 -25.99 -17.34 17.15
C GLU A 382 -25.64 -16.76 18.55
N ASN A 383 -26.34 -15.68 18.93
CA ASN A 383 -26.23 -15.02 20.24
C ASN A 383 -24.83 -14.50 20.62
N THR A 384 -24.02 -14.15 19.64
CA THR A 384 -22.66 -13.62 19.84
C THR A 384 -22.59 -12.09 19.85
N ALA A 385 -23.69 -11.37 19.58
CA ALA A 385 -23.73 -9.91 19.49
C ALA A 385 -23.11 -9.21 20.70
N PRO A 386 -23.42 -9.53 21.98
CA PRO A 386 -22.82 -8.83 23.13
C PRO A 386 -21.29 -9.03 23.23
N LYS A 387 -20.78 -10.16 22.76
CA LYS A 387 -19.34 -10.43 22.73
C LYS A 387 -18.67 -9.68 21.58
N THR A 388 -19.33 -9.60 20.42
CA THR A 388 -18.87 -8.84 19.27
C THR A 388 -18.74 -7.36 19.61
N TYR A 389 -19.78 -6.74 20.22
CA TYR A 389 -19.72 -5.33 20.59
C TYR A 389 -18.66 -5.02 21.66
N ARG A 390 -18.39 -5.94 22.59
CA ARG A 390 -17.26 -5.83 23.51
C ARG A 390 -15.92 -5.78 22.78
N HIS A 391 -15.72 -6.69 21.86
CA HIS A 391 -14.51 -6.71 21.04
C HIS A 391 -14.38 -5.43 20.18
N LEU A 392 -15.48 -4.94 19.60
CA LEU A 392 -15.46 -3.69 18.85
C LEU A 392 -15.09 -2.48 19.72
N VAL A 393 -15.45 -2.47 21.01
CA VAL A 393 -14.97 -1.43 21.96
C VAL A 393 -13.45 -1.48 22.10
N GLU A 394 -12.86 -2.67 22.21
CA GLU A 394 -11.40 -2.86 22.30
C GLU A 394 -10.70 -2.37 21.04
N LEU A 395 -11.25 -2.72 19.85
CA LEU A 395 -10.72 -2.25 18.56
C LEU A 395 -10.89 -0.73 18.39
N ALA A 396 -12.01 -0.17 18.82
CA ALA A 396 -12.24 1.27 18.78
C ALA A 396 -11.24 2.01 19.68
N GLU A 397 -11.03 1.54 20.92
CA GLU A 397 -10.02 2.11 21.82
C GLU A 397 -8.63 2.06 21.22
N LEU A 398 -8.24 0.90 20.65
CA LEU A 398 -6.96 0.73 19.98
C LEU A 398 -6.78 1.75 18.86
N SER A 399 -7.75 1.85 17.95
CA SER A 399 -7.69 2.73 16.79
C SER A 399 -7.63 4.22 17.17
N LEU A 400 -8.45 4.63 18.17
CA LEU A 400 -8.45 5.98 18.72
C LEU A 400 -7.11 6.32 19.38
N ARG A 401 -6.52 5.39 20.14
CA ARG A 401 -5.20 5.57 20.77
C ARG A 401 -4.07 5.59 19.76
N ALA A 402 -4.21 4.88 18.64
CA ALA A 402 -3.29 4.95 17.51
C ALA A 402 -3.39 6.29 16.73
N GLY A 403 -4.39 7.11 17.03
CA GLY A 403 -4.52 8.48 16.48
C GLY A 403 -5.54 8.62 15.35
N PHE A 404 -6.42 7.64 15.14
CA PHE A 404 -7.40 7.65 14.06
C PHE A 404 -8.82 7.95 14.56
N PRO A 405 -9.63 8.70 13.78
CA PRO A 405 -11.07 8.76 13.99
C PRO A 405 -11.70 7.42 13.64
N VAL A 406 -12.77 7.04 14.35
CA VAL A 406 -13.39 5.72 14.24
C VAL A 406 -14.89 5.82 13.99
N VAL A 407 -15.38 5.02 13.03
CA VAL A 407 -16.81 4.76 12.86
C VAL A 407 -17.09 3.26 13.05
N VAL A 408 -18.03 2.94 13.94
CA VAL A 408 -18.48 1.56 14.17
C VAL A 408 -19.78 1.31 13.43
N SER A 409 -19.71 0.46 12.42
CA SER A 409 -20.82 0.06 11.56
C SER A 409 -21.55 -1.14 12.19
N GLY A 410 -22.74 -0.91 12.71
CA GLY A 410 -23.58 -1.92 13.37
C GLY A 410 -25.03 -1.48 13.55
N GLY A 411 -25.91 -2.39 13.98
CA GLY A 411 -27.32 -2.07 14.24
C GLY A 411 -27.53 -1.28 15.53
N PHE A 412 -26.76 -1.59 16.58
CA PHE A 412 -26.80 -0.92 17.89
C PHE A 412 -28.20 -0.85 18.54
N GLU A 413 -29.00 -1.88 18.36
CA GLU A 413 -30.34 -1.96 18.92
C GLU A 413 -30.36 -1.96 20.46
N ASN A 414 -29.34 -2.54 21.10
CA ASN A 414 -29.20 -2.61 22.54
C ASN A 414 -28.58 -1.33 23.12
N PRO A 415 -29.28 -0.61 24.04
CA PRO A 415 -28.77 0.59 24.70
C PRO A 415 -27.44 0.36 25.44
N ASP A 416 -27.24 -0.79 26.07
CA ASP A 416 -26.01 -1.09 26.81
C ASP A 416 -24.77 -1.10 25.88
N ASP A 417 -24.96 -1.51 24.62
CA ASP A 417 -23.85 -1.52 23.65
C ASP A 417 -23.52 -0.09 23.23
N ARG A 418 -24.53 0.79 23.01
CA ARG A 418 -24.31 2.22 22.72
C ARG A 418 -23.62 2.94 23.87
N GLU A 419 -24.06 2.69 25.10
CA GLU A 419 -23.50 3.28 26.32
C GLU A 419 -22.01 2.93 26.50
N ARG A 420 -21.57 1.73 26.13
CA ARG A 420 -20.15 1.34 26.18
C ARG A 420 -19.26 2.22 25.31
N PHE A 421 -19.73 2.53 24.09
CA PHE A 421 -18.96 3.39 23.17
C PHE A 421 -18.99 4.85 23.63
N ARG A 422 -20.12 5.34 24.17
CA ARG A 422 -20.20 6.67 24.78
C ARG A 422 -19.17 6.82 25.91
N ARG A 423 -19.15 5.88 26.85
CA ARG A 423 -18.18 5.86 27.96
C ARG A 423 -16.74 5.77 27.49
N LEU A 424 -16.47 4.99 26.45
CA LEU A 424 -15.15 4.95 25.84
C LEU A 424 -14.72 6.34 25.36
N ALA A 425 -15.55 7.04 24.60
CA ALA A 425 -15.25 8.37 24.12
C ALA A 425 -15.03 9.36 25.26
N GLU A 426 -15.93 9.37 26.27
CA GLU A 426 -15.83 10.23 27.47
C GLU A 426 -14.54 9.97 28.26
N SER A 427 -14.15 8.70 28.44
CA SER A 427 -12.94 8.34 29.18
C SER A 427 -11.66 8.86 28.53
N HIS A 428 -11.72 9.13 27.24
CA HIS A 428 -10.62 9.70 26.45
C HIS A 428 -10.80 11.20 26.14
N GLY A 429 -11.88 11.84 26.62
CA GLY A 429 -12.20 13.24 26.33
C GLY A 429 -12.46 13.50 24.83
N LEU A 430 -13.06 12.52 24.12
CA LEU A 430 -13.34 12.57 22.70
C LEU A 430 -14.81 12.89 22.44
N LEU A 431 -15.06 13.44 21.26
CA LEU A 431 -16.42 13.61 20.76
C LEU A 431 -17.03 12.26 20.41
N PHE A 432 -18.31 12.08 20.75
CA PHE A 432 -19.10 10.91 20.43
C PHE A 432 -20.33 11.32 19.61
N GLY A 433 -20.68 10.52 18.59
CA GLY A 433 -21.88 10.76 17.78
C GLY A 433 -22.60 9.46 17.40
N ILE A 434 -23.92 9.51 17.36
CA ILE A 434 -24.81 8.45 16.88
C ILE A 434 -25.38 8.90 15.54
N LEU A 435 -25.13 8.14 14.47
CA LEU A 435 -25.59 8.41 13.12
C LEU A 435 -26.81 7.55 12.82
N THR A 436 -27.92 8.20 12.48
CA THR A 436 -29.20 7.51 12.26
C THR A 436 -30.06 8.29 11.27
N ASP A 437 -31.18 7.70 10.80
CA ASP A 437 -32.24 8.37 10.08
C ASP A 437 -33.44 8.69 11.00
N GLU A 438 -34.45 9.41 10.47
CA GLU A 438 -35.63 9.80 11.25
C GLU A 438 -36.45 8.61 11.75
N GLU A 439 -36.56 7.57 10.95
CA GLU A 439 -37.36 6.38 11.29
C GLU A 439 -36.65 5.60 12.42
N SER A 440 -35.37 5.33 12.26
CA SER A 440 -34.56 4.59 13.22
C SER A 440 -34.41 5.36 14.54
N ALA A 441 -34.25 6.68 14.48
CA ALA A 441 -34.20 7.54 15.69
C ALA A 441 -35.48 7.46 16.50
N THR A 442 -36.64 7.46 15.83
CA THR A 442 -37.96 7.37 16.47
C THR A 442 -38.19 5.99 17.11
N GLN A 443 -37.71 4.91 16.49
CA GLN A 443 -37.87 3.54 16.99
C GLN A 443 -36.92 3.17 18.13
N ALA A 444 -35.78 3.84 18.22
CA ALA A 444 -34.68 3.41 19.10
C ALA A 444 -34.87 3.71 20.59
N ASN A 445 -35.89 4.48 20.98
CA ASN A 445 -36.16 4.90 22.37
C ASN A 445 -34.88 5.44 23.07
N LEU A 446 -34.29 6.47 22.47
CA LEU A 446 -33.04 7.11 22.96
C LEU A 446 -33.28 7.87 24.25
N ASP A 447 -32.34 7.80 25.20
CA ASP A 447 -32.36 8.63 26.40
C ASP A 447 -31.95 10.10 26.10
N PHE A 448 -31.98 10.97 27.11
CA PHE A 448 -31.67 12.39 26.93
C PHE A 448 -30.21 12.63 26.51
N GLU A 449 -29.27 11.87 27.02
CA GLU A 449 -27.83 11.99 26.68
C GLU A 449 -27.55 11.45 25.29
N GLU A 450 -28.18 10.35 24.92
CA GLU A 450 -28.15 9.79 23.57
C GLU A 450 -28.71 10.78 22.54
N LEU A 451 -29.87 11.40 22.84
CA LEU A 451 -30.47 12.42 21.96
C LEU A 451 -29.54 13.62 21.73
N ALA A 452 -28.80 14.04 22.75
CA ALA A 452 -27.83 15.14 22.63
C ALA A 452 -26.63 14.78 21.70
N SER A 453 -26.32 13.50 21.57
CA SER A 453 -25.24 12.98 20.72
C SER A 453 -25.73 12.43 19.38
N THR A 454 -27.05 12.48 19.11
CA THR A 454 -27.65 11.89 17.90
C THR A 454 -27.68 12.89 16.75
N HIS A 455 -27.17 12.45 15.62
CA HIS A 455 -27.20 13.16 14.35
C HIS A 455 -28.16 12.43 13.41
N VAL A 456 -29.35 13.00 13.24
CA VAL A 456 -30.37 12.49 12.31
C VAL A 456 -30.02 12.99 10.91
N LEU A 457 -29.61 12.06 10.04
CA LEU A 457 -29.16 12.34 8.69
C LEU A 457 -30.28 12.07 7.70
N ARG A 458 -30.34 12.87 6.65
CA ARG A 458 -31.26 12.65 5.51
C ARG A 458 -30.50 11.91 4.43
N LEU A 459 -30.70 10.59 4.43
CA LEU A 459 -29.90 9.65 3.63
C LEU A 459 -30.65 9.13 2.39
N ASP A 460 -31.75 9.77 2.03
CA ASP A 460 -32.67 9.40 0.95
C ASP A 460 -32.07 9.63 -0.46
N GLU A 461 -31.13 10.57 -0.59
CA GLU A 461 -30.47 10.89 -1.87
C GLU A 461 -28.93 10.90 -1.71
N PRO A 462 -28.15 10.28 -2.63
CA PRO A 462 -26.68 10.21 -2.53
C PRO A 462 -26.01 11.56 -2.40
N GLU A 463 -26.40 12.57 -3.20
CA GLU A 463 -25.82 13.91 -3.14
C GLU A 463 -26.10 14.63 -1.82
N ARG A 464 -27.23 14.32 -1.23
CA ARG A 464 -27.64 14.88 0.06
C ARG A 464 -26.85 14.23 1.18
N MET A 465 -26.68 12.92 1.16
CA MET A 465 -25.86 12.18 2.11
C MET A 465 -24.44 12.73 2.13
N VAL A 466 -23.81 12.96 0.98
CA VAL A 466 -22.44 13.54 0.89
C VAL A 466 -22.39 14.91 1.59
N ARG A 467 -23.37 15.78 1.38
CA ARG A 467 -23.43 17.10 2.07
C ARG A 467 -23.61 16.97 3.58
N GLU A 468 -24.55 16.15 4.01
CA GLU A 468 -24.82 15.92 5.44
C GLU A 468 -23.59 15.36 6.16
N VAL A 469 -22.87 14.41 5.54
CA VAL A 469 -21.64 13.83 6.05
C VAL A 469 -20.53 14.89 6.17
N ARG A 470 -20.39 15.77 5.18
CA ARG A 470 -19.36 16.84 5.18
C ARG A 470 -19.63 17.90 6.25
N ASP A 471 -20.90 18.32 6.37
CA ASP A 471 -21.32 19.26 7.40
C ASP A 471 -21.11 18.67 8.80
N LEU A 472 -21.44 17.38 8.97
CA LEU A 472 -21.19 16.63 10.19
C LEU A 472 -19.70 16.60 10.54
N GLY A 473 -18.85 16.23 9.57
CA GLY A 473 -17.40 16.19 9.79
C GLY A 473 -16.82 17.52 10.22
N GLN A 474 -17.27 18.62 9.61
CA GLN A 474 -16.88 19.97 10.01
C GLN A 474 -17.32 20.29 11.44
N SER A 475 -18.52 19.86 11.85
CA SER A 475 -19.01 20.06 13.22
C SER A 475 -18.13 19.35 14.28
N PHE A 476 -17.49 18.26 13.91
CA PHE A 476 -16.50 17.54 14.71
C PHE A 476 -15.07 18.06 14.56
N GLY A 477 -14.86 19.14 13.81
CA GLY A 477 -13.55 19.69 13.54
C GLY A 477 -12.70 18.83 12.60
N MET A 478 -13.31 17.89 11.87
CA MET A 478 -12.66 17.13 10.82
C MET A 478 -12.61 17.98 9.54
N HIS A 479 -11.49 17.92 8.84
CA HIS A 479 -11.31 18.63 7.58
C HIS A 479 -11.34 17.65 6.42
N LEU A 480 -12.06 18.01 5.35
CA LEU A 480 -12.09 17.26 4.09
C LEU A 480 -10.68 17.10 3.55
N GLY A 481 -10.29 15.88 3.29
CA GLY A 481 -8.99 15.51 2.75
C GLY A 481 -7.90 16.33 3.42
N VAL A 482 -7.20 15.84 4.38
CA VAL A 482 -6.20 16.58 5.21
C VAL A 482 -5.11 17.28 4.37
N HIS A 483 -5.44 17.69 3.13
CA HIS A 483 -4.50 18.10 2.10
C HIS A 483 -5.03 19.30 1.28
N ARG A 484 -5.08 20.45 1.93
CA ARG A 484 -4.99 21.73 1.24
C ARG A 484 -3.86 22.56 1.83
#